data_597803d92cca98372e3e3df89a339a57
#
_entry.id   597803d92cca98372e3e3df89a339a57
#
_cell.length_a   1.000
_cell.length_b   1.000
_cell.length_c   1.000
_cell.angle_alpha   90.00
_cell.angle_beta   90.00
_cell.angle_gamma   90.00
#
_symmetry.space_group_name_H-M   'P 1'
#
loop_
_entity.id
_entity.type
_entity.pdbx_description
1 polymer ?
#
loop_
_entity_poly.entity_id
_entity_poly.type
_entity_poly.pdbx_seq_one_letter_code
_entity_poly.pdbx_strand_id
1 'polypeptide(L)'
;MANTYSARGLQPIAKLGQGTNSTGVTGYTPYEIANGNTTAIYHGSPVIPLSTGYISLVGAAAGGSVSLVGAFVGCEYVSSTTSKTVWSNYWPGSGADSNFPVKAFVADDPNQLFIIGTDASWTSKATARAAVFANANFSSGTSGSTNTGVSSAALAISTIATT
;
A
#
# COMPACT_ATOMS: atom_id res chain seq x y z
N MET A 1 -7.49 25.98 14.07
CA MET A 1 -8.13 24.72 13.63
C MET A 1 -7.04 23.67 13.55
N ALA A 2 -7.16 22.56 14.28
CA ALA A 2 -6.25 21.44 14.11
C ALA A 2 -6.48 20.82 12.73
N ASN A 3 -5.40 20.64 11.97
CA ASN A 3 -5.46 19.94 10.70
C ASN A 3 -5.75 18.48 10.99
N THR A 4 -6.91 17.98 10.57
CA THR A 4 -7.28 16.59 10.77
C THR A 4 -6.42 15.74 9.84
N TYR A 5 -5.56 14.90 10.43
CA TYR A 5 -4.73 13.97 9.69
C TYR A 5 -5.64 12.97 8.92
N SER A 6 -5.36 12.80 7.64
CA SER A 6 -5.98 11.78 6.80
C SER A 6 -4.91 10.78 6.34
N ALA A 7 -5.02 9.53 6.77
CA ALA A 7 -4.15 8.48 6.29
C ALA A 7 -4.35 8.25 4.79
N ARG A 8 -3.25 8.08 4.05
CA ARG A 8 -3.26 7.89 2.58
C ARG A 8 -2.48 6.67 2.13
N GLY A 9 -2.07 5.81 3.06
CA GLY A 9 -1.19 4.69 2.77
C GLY A 9 0.22 5.12 2.38
N LEU A 10 0.93 4.21 1.74
CA LEU A 10 2.29 4.40 1.23
C LEU A 10 2.25 5.21 -0.06
N GLN A 11 2.82 6.42 -0.04
CA GLN A 11 2.96 7.27 -1.22
C GLN A 11 4.42 7.26 -1.69
N PRO A 12 4.74 6.71 -2.86
CA PRO A 12 6.10 6.72 -3.38
C PRO A 12 6.52 8.15 -3.74
N ILE A 13 7.72 8.58 -3.29
CA ILE A 13 8.19 9.97 -3.48
C ILE A 13 9.53 10.09 -4.18
N ALA A 14 10.48 9.21 -3.91
CA ALA A 14 11.83 9.30 -4.45
C ALA A 14 12.53 7.95 -4.35
N LYS A 15 13.68 7.81 -5.01
CA LYS A 15 14.59 6.67 -4.83
C LYS A 15 15.79 7.06 -3.99
N LEU A 16 16.22 6.15 -3.12
CA LEU A 16 17.45 6.31 -2.36
C LEU A 16 18.66 6.40 -3.32
N GLY A 17 19.56 7.36 -3.06
CA GLY A 17 20.76 7.57 -3.87
C GLY A 17 20.56 8.36 -5.17
N GLN A 18 19.37 8.80 -5.47
CA GLN A 18 19.12 9.76 -6.55
C GLN A 18 19.09 11.19 -6.00
N GLY A 19 19.78 12.12 -6.70
CA GLY A 19 19.81 13.53 -6.30
C GLY A 19 18.41 14.18 -6.28
N THR A 20 18.32 15.35 -5.64
CA THR A 20 17.08 16.09 -5.38
C THR A 20 16.22 16.43 -6.60
N ASN A 21 16.74 16.29 -7.81
CA ASN A 21 16.00 16.53 -9.06
C ASN A 21 15.40 15.27 -9.70
N SER A 22 15.51 14.11 -9.05
CA SER A 22 14.93 12.90 -9.56
C SER A 22 13.52 12.74 -8.99
N THR A 23 12.53 13.20 -9.72
CA THR A 23 11.10 12.90 -9.50
C THR A 23 10.77 11.44 -9.90
N GLY A 24 11.73 10.53 -9.71
CA GLY A 24 11.65 9.18 -10.20
C GLY A 24 10.79 8.25 -9.37
N VAL A 25 9.48 8.38 -9.50
CA VAL A 25 8.62 7.20 -9.38
C VAL A 25 8.87 6.41 -10.66
N THR A 26 9.80 5.49 -10.63
CA THR A 26 10.16 4.71 -11.80
C THR A 26 9.46 3.38 -11.76
N GLY A 27 8.55 3.20 -12.68
CA GLY A 27 7.99 1.91 -13.02
C GLY A 27 7.18 1.25 -11.89
N TYR A 28 6.14 0.60 -12.29
CA TYR A 28 5.38 -0.30 -11.43
C TYR A 28 5.52 -1.70 -11.98
N THR A 29 5.80 -2.66 -11.12
CA THR A 29 5.84 -4.06 -11.52
C THR A 29 4.42 -4.63 -11.55
N PRO A 30 4.01 -5.30 -12.62
CA PRO A 30 2.72 -5.97 -12.67
C PRO A 30 2.77 -7.28 -11.88
N TYR A 31 1.82 -7.44 -10.97
CA TYR A 31 1.54 -8.67 -10.24
C TYR A 31 0.10 -9.11 -10.51
N GLU A 32 -0.27 -10.28 -10.06
CA GLU A 32 -1.64 -10.75 -10.19
C GLU A 32 -2.35 -10.79 -8.84
N ILE A 33 -3.63 -10.42 -8.85
CA ILE A 33 -4.57 -10.64 -7.75
C ILE A 33 -5.43 -11.85 -8.14
N ALA A 34 -5.64 -12.77 -7.21
CA ALA A 34 -6.54 -13.91 -7.44
C ALA A 34 -7.97 -13.40 -7.74
N ASN A 35 -8.60 -13.91 -8.81
CA ASN A 35 -9.96 -13.53 -9.20
C ASN A 35 -11.01 -13.76 -8.09
N GLY A 36 -10.76 -14.71 -7.19
CA GLY A 36 -11.60 -14.96 -6.03
C GLY A 36 -11.27 -14.11 -4.80
N ASN A 37 -10.33 -13.16 -4.90
CA ASN A 37 -10.02 -12.26 -3.78
C ASN A 37 -11.16 -11.25 -3.59
N THR A 38 -11.90 -11.41 -2.50
CA THR A 38 -13.03 -10.54 -2.13
C THR A 38 -12.62 -9.32 -1.32
N THR A 39 -11.34 -9.20 -0.99
CA THR A 39 -10.83 -8.07 -0.20
C THR A 39 -10.44 -6.91 -1.12
N ALA A 40 -11.00 -5.74 -0.89
CA ALA A 40 -10.64 -4.55 -1.62
C ALA A 40 -9.20 -4.12 -1.30
N ILE A 41 -8.43 -3.72 -2.33
CA ILE A 41 -7.05 -3.24 -2.21
C ILE A 41 -7.00 -1.82 -2.75
N TYR A 42 -6.67 -0.86 -1.89
CA TYR A 42 -6.70 0.56 -2.21
C TYR A 42 -5.33 1.11 -2.60
N HIS A 43 -5.32 2.20 -3.35
CA HIS A 43 -4.09 2.93 -3.70
C HIS A 43 -3.29 3.29 -2.43
N GLY A 44 -2.01 2.93 -2.41
CA GLY A 44 -1.14 3.10 -1.24
C GLY A 44 -1.26 1.99 -0.20
N SER A 45 -2.04 0.94 -0.44
CA SER A 45 -2.05 -0.22 0.48
C SER A 45 -0.73 -0.98 0.41
N PRO A 46 -0.16 -1.36 1.58
CA PRO A 46 0.94 -2.30 1.63
C PRO A 46 0.48 -3.69 1.20
N VAL A 47 1.22 -4.34 0.29
CA VAL A 47 0.88 -5.66 -0.24
C VAL A 47 2.00 -6.67 0.00
N ILE A 48 1.60 -7.93 0.20
CA ILE A 48 2.48 -9.07 0.46
C ILE A 48 2.32 -10.14 -0.62
N PRO A 49 3.36 -10.95 -0.88
CA PRO A 49 3.24 -12.09 -1.76
C PRO A 49 2.55 -13.25 -1.02
N LEU A 50 1.75 -13.99 -1.74
CA LEU A 50 1.17 -15.25 -1.28
C LEU A 50 1.95 -16.43 -1.86
N SER A 51 1.94 -17.56 -1.18
CA SER A 51 2.55 -18.83 -1.66
C SER A 51 1.96 -19.33 -2.96
N THR A 52 0.81 -18.83 -3.35
CA THR A 52 0.11 -19.15 -4.62
C THR A 52 0.58 -18.31 -5.81
N GLY A 53 1.56 -17.39 -5.61
CA GLY A 53 2.05 -16.50 -6.66
C GLY A 53 1.25 -15.20 -6.85
N TYR A 54 0.15 -15.04 -6.14
CA TYR A 54 -0.64 -13.81 -6.12
C TYR A 54 -0.17 -12.84 -5.04
N ILE A 55 -0.63 -11.60 -5.11
CA ILE A 55 -0.47 -10.61 -4.04
C ILE A 55 -1.77 -10.42 -3.25
N SER A 56 -1.62 -10.01 -2.00
CA SER A 56 -2.74 -9.65 -1.12
C SER A 56 -2.36 -8.52 -0.18
N LEU A 57 -3.34 -8.01 0.57
CA LEU A 57 -3.10 -7.00 1.60
C LEU A 57 -2.27 -7.54 2.76
N VAL A 58 -1.46 -6.68 3.35
CA VAL A 58 -0.93 -6.88 4.71
C VAL A 58 -2.11 -6.81 5.67
N GLY A 59 -2.41 -7.90 6.37
CA GLY A 59 -3.44 -7.91 7.41
C GLY A 59 -3.04 -7.01 8.59
N ALA A 60 -4.01 -6.32 9.20
CA ALA A 60 -3.78 -5.54 10.41
C ALA A 60 -3.29 -6.39 11.59
N ALA A 61 -3.49 -7.70 11.54
CA ALA A 61 -3.07 -8.68 12.54
C ALA A 61 -1.73 -9.35 12.23
N ALA A 62 -1.01 -8.93 11.21
CA ALA A 62 0.30 -9.50 10.88
C ALA A 62 1.35 -8.99 11.89
N GLY A 63 1.24 -9.41 13.12
CA GLY A 63 2.24 -9.20 14.19
C GLY A 63 3.53 -10.01 13.99
N GLY A 64 3.84 -10.45 12.77
CA GLY A 64 5.04 -11.17 12.39
C GLY A 64 5.84 -10.45 11.34
N SER A 65 7.04 -10.95 11.06
CA SER A 65 7.86 -10.47 9.93
C SER A 65 7.12 -10.77 8.63
N VAL A 66 6.49 -9.77 8.06
CA VAL A 66 5.81 -9.86 6.77
C VAL A 66 6.74 -9.34 5.69
N SER A 67 7.02 -10.17 4.70
CA SER A 67 7.74 -9.71 3.50
C SER A 67 6.84 -8.80 2.70
N LEU A 68 7.07 -7.49 2.81
CA LEU A 68 6.38 -6.50 2.00
C LEU A 68 6.88 -6.58 0.56
N VAL A 69 5.98 -6.69 -0.42
CA VAL A 69 6.31 -6.52 -1.84
C VAL A 69 6.48 -5.03 -2.14
N GLY A 70 5.54 -4.22 -1.72
CA GLY A 70 5.54 -2.79 -2.02
C GLY A 70 4.19 -2.13 -1.75
N ALA A 71 3.98 -0.98 -2.38
CA ALA A 71 2.74 -0.24 -2.33
C ALA A 71 1.89 -0.47 -3.58
N PHE A 72 0.64 -0.85 -3.40
CA PHE A 72 -0.34 -0.98 -4.49
C PHE A 72 -0.68 0.39 -5.06
N VAL A 73 -0.65 0.52 -6.38
CA VAL A 73 -0.90 1.79 -7.09
C VAL A 73 -2.21 1.76 -7.85
N GLY A 74 -2.61 0.63 -8.36
CA GLY A 74 -3.82 0.46 -9.13
C GLY A 74 -3.91 -0.91 -9.77
N CYS A 75 -4.98 -1.17 -10.51
CA CYS A 75 -5.19 -2.44 -11.20
C CYS A 75 -5.88 -2.27 -12.55
N GLU A 76 -5.73 -3.31 -13.36
CA GLU A 76 -6.42 -3.51 -14.61
C GLU A 76 -7.14 -4.85 -14.56
N TYR A 77 -8.41 -4.87 -14.93
CA TYR A 77 -9.18 -6.10 -15.02
C TYR A 77 -10.26 -6.00 -16.09
N VAL A 78 -10.74 -7.15 -16.56
CA VAL A 78 -11.90 -7.21 -17.46
C VAL A 78 -13.16 -7.30 -16.61
N SER A 79 -14.11 -6.38 -16.84
CA SER A 79 -15.38 -6.38 -16.11
C SER A 79 -16.26 -7.56 -16.50
N SER A 80 -16.76 -8.31 -15.52
CA SER A 80 -17.70 -9.41 -15.72
C SER A 80 -19.06 -8.98 -16.28
N THR A 81 -19.43 -7.71 -16.10
CA THR A 81 -20.71 -7.17 -16.55
C THR A 81 -20.66 -6.62 -17.97
N THR A 82 -19.57 -5.96 -18.33
CA THR A 82 -19.45 -5.25 -19.62
C THR A 82 -18.48 -5.88 -20.59
N SER A 83 -17.70 -6.89 -20.15
CA SER A 83 -16.61 -7.53 -20.90
C SER A 83 -15.57 -6.52 -21.45
N LYS A 84 -15.45 -5.37 -20.79
CA LYS A 84 -14.49 -4.32 -21.15
C LYS A 84 -13.38 -4.24 -20.12
N THR A 85 -12.18 -3.87 -20.57
CA THR A 85 -11.05 -3.56 -19.69
C THR A 85 -11.35 -2.31 -18.87
N VAL A 86 -11.16 -2.43 -17.55
CA VAL A 86 -11.32 -1.38 -16.56
C VAL A 86 -9.98 -1.10 -15.91
N TRP A 87 -9.58 0.16 -15.89
CA TRP A 87 -8.46 0.67 -15.13
C TRP A 87 -8.98 1.36 -13.87
N SER A 88 -8.46 0.94 -12.73
CA SER A 88 -8.91 1.48 -11.44
C SER A 88 -7.71 1.75 -10.54
N ASN A 89 -7.79 2.81 -9.73
CA ASN A 89 -6.81 3.09 -8.70
C ASN A 89 -6.96 2.17 -7.46
N TYR A 90 -8.01 1.35 -7.41
CA TYR A 90 -8.19 0.35 -6.37
C TYR A 90 -8.85 -0.92 -6.92
N TRP A 91 -8.58 -2.05 -6.30
CA TRP A 91 -9.29 -3.30 -6.55
C TRP A 91 -10.53 -3.37 -5.66
N PRO A 92 -11.73 -3.47 -6.21
CA PRO A 92 -12.97 -3.46 -5.41
C PRO A 92 -13.27 -4.78 -4.67
N GLY A 93 -12.52 -5.85 -4.91
CA GLY A 93 -12.80 -7.17 -4.36
C GLY A 93 -13.84 -7.97 -5.13
N SER A 94 -14.32 -7.46 -6.28
CA SER A 94 -15.33 -8.13 -7.12
C SER A 94 -15.45 -7.45 -8.47
N GLY A 95 -16.23 -8.06 -9.37
CA GLY A 95 -16.58 -7.46 -10.65
C GLY A 95 -15.63 -7.81 -11.80
N ALA A 96 -14.56 -8.55 -11.57
CA ALA A 96 -13.73 -9.07 -12.65
C ALA A 96 -14.30 -10.36 -13.25
N ASP A 97 -14.09 -10.53 -14.54
CA ASP A 97 -14.38 -11.77 -15.25
C ASP A 97 -13.34 -12.83 -14.85
N SER A 98 -13.81 -14.00 -14.42
CA SER A 98 -12.96 -15.10 -13.95
C SER A 98 -12.06 -15.72 -15.02
N ASN A 99 -12.35 -15.46 -16.30
CA ASN A 99 -11.55 -15.96 -17.42
C ASN A 99 -10.28 -15.14 -17.69
N PHE A 100 -10.14 -13.98 -17.07
CA PHE A 100 -9.02 -13.08 -17.27
C PHE A 100 -8.31 -12.76 -15.94
N PRO A 101 -6.96 -12.63 -15.94
CA PRO A 101 -6.23 -12.26 -14.75
C PRO A 101 -6.54 -10.80 -14.35
N VAL A 102 -6.54 -10.54 -13.04
CA VAL A 102 -6.54 -9.19 -12.48
C VAL A 102 -5.10 -8.75 -12.29
N LYS A 103 -4.66 -7.76 -13.05
CA LYS A 103 -3.30 -7.22 -12.95
C LYS A 103 -3.26 -6.08 -11.94
N ALA A 104 -2.36 -6.18 -10.98
CA ALA A 104 -2.07 -5.15 -9.99
C ALA A 104 -0.74 -4.48 -10.31
N PHE A 105 -0.68 -3.17 -10.21
CA PHE A 105 0.55 -2.40 -10.36
C PHE A 105 1.08 -2.03 -9.00
N VAL A 106 2.33 -2.39 -8.70
CA VAL A 106 2.96 -2.23 -7.39
C VAL A 106 4.27 -1.47 -7.52
N ALA A 107 4.48 -0.51 -6.64
CA ALA A 107 5.77 0.16 -6.46
C ALA A 107 6.62 -0.72 -5.52
N ASP A 108 7.51 -1.53 -6.08
CA ASP A 108 8.25 -2.59 -5.39
C ASP A 108 9.77 -2.43 -5.42
N ASP A 109 10.27 -1.31 -5.92
CA ASP A 109 11.72 -1.05 -5.94
C ASP A 109 12.27 -1.01 -4.50
N PRO A 110 13.30 -1.82 -4.16
CA PRO A 110 13.86 -1.85 -2.81
C PRO A 110 14.49 -0.52 -2.37
N ASN A 111 14.83 0.36 -3.31
CA ASN A 111 15.34 1.70 -3.03
C ASN A 111 14.24 2.78 -3.02
N GLN A 112 12.98 2.39 -3.15
CA GLN A 112 11.87 3.35 -3.15
C GLN A 112 11.65 3.92 -1.75
N LEU A 113 11.60 5.25 -1.68
CA LEU A 113 11.21 5.99 -0.48
C LEU A 113 9.71 6.28 -0.53
N PHE A 114 9.05 6.08 0.60
CA PHE A 114 7.62 6.33 0.76
C PHE A 114 7.37 7.35 1.85
N ILE A 115 6.36 8.20 1.63
CA ILE A 115 5.73 8.94 2.72
C ILE A 115 4.50 8.14 3.16
N ILE A 116 4.37 7.99 4.47
CA ILE A 116 3.19 7.41 5.11
C ILE A 116 2.90 8.20 6.38
N GLY A 117 1.63 8.32 6.71
CA GLY A 117 1.24 8.94 7.97
C GLY A 117 1.32 7.98 9.15
N THR A 118 1.24 8.52 10.34
CA THR A 118 1.21 7.78 11.61
C THR A 118 -0.22 7.70 12.15
N ASP A 119 -0.56 6.66 12.88
CA ASP A 119 -1.89 6.45 13.49
C ASP A 119 -2.17 7.38 14.68
N ALA A 120 -1.14 8.01 15.21
CA ALA A 120 -1.24 8.97 16.30
C ALA A 120 -0.26 10.15 16.12
N SER A 121 -0.44 11.21 16.91
CA SER A 121 0.48 12.33 16.94
C SER A 121 1.70 12.03 17.81
N TRP A 122 2.86 12.54 17.41
CA TRP A 122 4.06 12.50 18.23
C TRP A 122 3.90 13.39 19.46
N THR A 123 4.24 12.87 20.63
CA THR A 123 4.12 13.60 21.89
C THR A 123 5.21 14.67 22.06
N SER A 124 6.36 14.46 21.43
CA SER A 124 7.47 15.41 21.45
C SER A 124 8.41 15.22 20.26
N LYS A 125 9.23 16.24 20.00
CA LYS A 125 10.31 16.16 19.00
C LYS A 125 11.35 15.08 19.36
N ALA A 126 11.57 14.84 20.65
CA ALA A 126 12.52 13.82 21.11
C ALA A 126 12.04 12.41 20.77
N THR A 127 10.74 12.11 20.99
CA THR A 127 10.15 10.82 20.64
C THR A 127 10.14 10.58 19.13
N ALA A 128 9.85 11.61 18.33
CA ALA A 128 9.93 11.54 16.88
C ALA A 128 11.37 11.26 16.39
N ARG A 129 12.37 11.88 17.01
CA ARG A 129 13.78 11.66 16.68
C ARG A 129 14.24 10.23 17.04
N ALA A 130 13.77 9.69 18.15
CA ALA A 130 14.12 8.32 18.56
C ALA A 130 13.57 7.24 17.61
N ALA A 131 12.56 7.58 16.80
CA ALA A 131 11.99 6.68 15.80
C ALA A 131 12.78 6.65 14.47
N VAL A 132 13.77 7.53 14.31
CA VAL A 132 14.62 7.51 13.10
C VAL A 132 15.46 6.24 13.09
N PHE A 133 15.44 5.53 11.95
CA PHE A 133 16.05 4.20 11.73
C PHE A 133 15.37 3.05 12.49
N ALA A 134 14.23 3.28 13.12
CA ALA A 134 13.46 2.22 13.75
C ALA A 134 12.49 1.54 12.76
N ASN A 135 12.09 0.31 13.09
CA ASN A 135 11.05 -0.42 12.36
C ASN A 135 9.68 -0.12 12.98
N ALA A 136 8.64 -0.17 12.16
CA ALA A 136 7.26 0.00 12.61
C ALA A 136 6.33 -0.96 11.86
N ASN A 137 5.24 -1.35 12.50
CA ASN A 137 4.16 -2.09 11.84
C ASN A 137 3.15 -1.14 11.21
N PHE A 138 2.34 -1.66 10.29
CA PHE A 138 1.20 -0.92 9.76
C PHE A 138 -0.01 -1.04 10.69
N SER A 139 -0.69 0.07 10.92
CA SER A 139 -2.05 0.11 11.45
C SER A 139 -3.04 0.28 10.30
N SER A 140 -4.25 -0.27 10.44
CA SER A 140 -5.34 -0.11 9.46
C SER A 140 -4.98 -0.48 8.02
N GLY A 141 -4.03 -1.41 7.83
CA GLY A 141 -3.50 -1.79 6.51
C GLY A 141 -4.54 -2.31 5.51
N THR A 142 -5.71 -2.74 5.99
CA THR A 142 -6.79 -3.33 5.19
C THR A 142 -7.91 -2.37 4.84
N SER A 143 -7.92 -1.16 5.39
CA SER A 143 -9.01 -0.20 5.19
C SER A 143 -8.67 0.88 4.17
N GLY A 144 -9.71 1.49 3.61
CA GLY A 144 -9.61 2.59 2.65
C GLY A 144 -10.99 3.14 2.29
N SER A 145 -11.00 4.12 1.43
CA SER A 145 -12.22 4.77 0.96
C SER A 145 -12.57 4.32 -0.46
N THR A 146 -13.73 3.72 -0.64
CA THR A 146 -14.24 3.37 -1.98
C THR A 146 -14.55 4.58 -2.85
N ASN A 147 -14.84 5.73 -2.23
CA ASN A 147 -15.12 6.98 -2.96
C ASN A 147 -13.86 7.58 -3.58
N THR A 148 -12.72 7.46 -2.90
CA THR A 148 -11.45 8.02 -3.38
C THR A 148 -10.50 6.96 -3.92
N GLY A 149 -10.74 5.68 -3.60
CA GLY A 149 -9.85 4.57 -3.92
C GLY A 149 -8.54 4.59 -3.14
N VAL A 150 -8.43 5.39 -2.06
CA VAL A 150 -7.19 5.60 -1.29
C VAL A 150 -7.21 4.81 0.01
N SER A 151 -6.07 4.20 0.33
CA SER A 151 -5.85 3.43 1.56
C SER A 151 -5.84 4.31 2.80
N SER A 152 -6.29 3.74 3.92
CA SER A 152 -6.16 4.32 5.26
C SER A 152 -4.95 3.76 6.03
N ALA A 153 -4.05 3.03 5.38
CA ALA A 153 -2.88 2.49 6.04
C ALA A 153 -2.01 3.61 6.65
N ALA A 154 -1.54 3.38 7.86
CA ALA A 154 -0.69 4.28 8.61
C ALA A 154 0.39 3.48 9.35
N LEU A 155 1.43 4.12 9.85
CA LEU A 155 2.40 3.49 10.74
C LEU A 155 1.87 3.50 12.17
N ALA A 156 1.94 2.35 12.84
CA ALA A 156 1.57 2.20 14.24
C ALA A 156 2.70 2.73 15.14
N ILE A 157 2.55 3.92 15.69
CA ILE A 157 3.58 4.54 16.56
C ILE A 157 3.92 3.66 17.76
N SER A 158 2.94 2.97 18.32
CA SER A 158 3.13 2.08 19.47
C SER A 158 4.03 0.87 19.20
N THR A 159 4.29 0.55 17.94
CA THR A 159 5.10 -0.62 17.52
C THR A 159 6.50 -0.23 17.08
N ILE A 160 6.85 1.04 17.12
CA ILE A 160 8.16 1.51 16.73
C ILE A 160 9.21 0.99 17.70
N ALA A 161 10.13 0.21 17.18
CA ALA A 161 11.22 -0.37 17.94
C ALA A 161 12.54 -0.30 17.15
N THR A 162 13.60 0.02 17.86
CA THR A 162 14.96 -0.17 17.38
C THR A 162 15.32 -1.64 17.58
N THR A 163 15.72 -2.31 16.53
CA THR A 163 16.30 -3.66 16.61
C THR A 163 17.72 -3.58 17.18
#